data_f6921722788f20d0ce932aa4e4252004
#
_entry.id   f6921722788f20d0ce932aa4e4252004
#
_cell.length_a   1.000
_cell.length_b   1.000
_cell.length_c   1.000
_cell.angle_alpha   90.00
_cell.angle_beta   90.00
_cell.angle_gamma   90.00
#
_symmetry.space_group_name_H-M   'P 1'
#
loop_
_entity.id
_entity.type
_entity.pdbx_description
1 polymer ?
#
loop_
_entity_poly.entity_id
_entity_poly.type
_entity_poly.pdbx_seq_one_letter_code
_entity_poly.pdbx_strand_id
1 'polypeptide(L)'
;MRFDLYTPEAQSLRNSLAVAREALEKTRVSYQDAIETFVDTNWSNDGVFALRREGLAYAQAVTHYSSAVMAWLVFVDNQLHILDNR
;
A
#
# COMPACT_ATOMS: atom_id res chain seq x y z
N MET A 1 -4.41 -24.86 -20.26
CA MET A 1 -3.73 -23.58 -20.38
C MET A 1 -3.07 -23.23 -19.07
N ARG A 2 -1.91 -22.69 -19.16
CA ARG A 2 -1.12 -22.38 -18.00
C ARG A 2 -1.42 -20.95 -17.52
N PHE A 3 -1.61 -20.77 -16.20
CA PHE A 3 -1.73 -19.45 -15.61
C PHE A 3 -0.38 -18.73 -15.76
N ASP A 4 -0.37 -17.62 -16.46
CA ASP A 4 0.88 -16.93 -16.79
C ASP A 4 1.02 -15.66 -15.95
N LEU A 5 1.94 -15.72 -14.97
CA LEU A 5 2.30 -14.59 -14.10
C LEU A 5 3.39 -13.71 -14.71
N TYR A 6 3.81 -14.01 -15.93
CA TYR A 6 4.91 -13.30 -16.59
C TYR A 6 4.44 -12.42 -17.75
N THR A 7 3.12 -12.25 -17.93
CA THR A 7 2.60 -11.33 -18.92
C THR A 7 2.98 -9.89 -18.53
N PRO A 8 3.08 -8.96 -19.52
CA PRO A 8 3.34 -7.55 -19.19
C PRO A 8 2.33 -6.96 -18.21
N GLU A 9 1.06 -7.35 -18.31
CA GLU A 9 0.02 -6.89 -17.38
C GLU A 9 0.30 -7.40 -15.96
N ALA A 10 0.59 -8.69 -15.81
CA ALA A 10 0.90 -9.28 -14.51
C ALA A 10 2.14 -8.63 -13.90
N GLN A 11 3.16 -8.41 -14.71
CA GLN A 11 4.40 -7.77 -14.27
C GLN A 11 4.15 -6.35 -13.77
N SER A 12 3.35 -5.58 -14.51
CA SER A 12 2.99 -4.21 -14.14
C SER A 12 2.24 -4.17 -12.81
N LEU A 13 1.27 -5.07 -12.63
CA LEU A 13 0.48 -5.15 -11.39
C LEU A 13 1.35 -5.56 -10.19
N ARG A 14 2.26 -6.50 -10.39
CA ARG A 14 3.19 -6.91 -9.33
C ARG A 14 4.13 -5.77 -8.95
N ASN A 15 4.62 -5.01 -9.93
CA ASN A 15 5.46 -3.85 -9.68
C ASN A 15 4.70 -2.78 -8.89
N SER A 16 3.45 -2.52 -9.26
CA SER A 16 2.60 -1.57 -8.54
C SER A 16 2.39 -1.99 -7.09
N LEU A 17 2.17 -3.29 -6.85
CA LEU A 17 2.03 -3.83 -5.51
C LEU A 17 3.31 -3.63 -4.69
N ALA A 18 4.47 -3.91 -5.29
CA ALA A 18 5.75 -3.78 -4.60
C ALA A 18 6.02 -2.32 -4.21
N VAL A 19 5.75 -1.38 -5.12
CA VAL A 19 5.93 0.06 -4.88
C VAL A 19 4.98 0.52 -3.78
N ALA A 20 3.72 0.12 -3.86
CA ALA A 20 2.71 0.51 -2.87
C ALA A 20 3.03 -0.06 -1.48
N ARG A 21 3.52 -1.29 -1.42
CA ARG A 21 3.94 -1.93 -0.17
C ARG A 21 5.12 -1.21 0.46
N GLU A 22 6.09 -0.82 -0.34
CA GLU A 22 7.25 -0.08 0.15
C GLU A 22 6.85 1.29 0.71
N ALA A 23 5.97 2.00 -0.01
CA ALA A 23 5.46 3.30 0.45
C ALA A 23 4.68 3.15 1.76
N LEU A 24 3.87 2.08 1.88
CA LEU A 24 3.12 1.79 3.10
C LEU A 24 4.08 1.59 4.27
N GLU A 25 5.14 0.82 4.09
CA GLU A 25 6.10 0.54 5.15
C GLU A 25 6.83 1.80 5.59
N LYS A 26 7.25 2.64 4.65
CA LYS A 26 7.91 3.91 4.96
C LYS A 26 7.00 4.86 5.76
N THR A 27 5.76 4.99 5.34
CA THR A 27 4.82 5.87 6.03
C THR A 27 4.43 5.32 7.39
N ARG A 28 4.38 3.99 7.55
CA ARG A 28 4.12 3.35 8.83
C ARG A 28 5.21 3.70 9.84
N VAL A 29 6.47 3.58 9.42
CA VAL A 29 7.62 3.90 10.28
C VAL A 29 7.62 5.38 10.64
N SER A 30 7.39 6.27 9.65
CA SER A 30 7.36 7.71 9.88
C SER A 30 6.24 8.10 10.84
N TYR A 31 5.08 7.49 10.70
CA TYR A 31 3.94 7.75 11.58
C TYR A 31 4.22 7.28 13.00
N GLN A 32 4.82 6.09 13.16
CA GLN A 32 5.19 5.57 14.46
C GLN A 32 6.21 6.48 15.15
N ASP A 33 7.21 6.95 14.42
CA ASP A 33 8.20 7.89 14.94
C ASP A 33 7.55 9.20 15.36
N ALA A 34 6.58 9.69 14.59
CA ALA A 34 5.85 10.91 14.91
C ALA A 34 5.04 10.76 16.20
N ILE A 35 4.41 9.59 16.41
CA ILE A 35 3.68 9.30 17.64
C ILE A 35 4.62 9.32 18.84
N GLU A 36 5.75 8.65 18.74
CA GLU A 36 6.74 8.57 19.83
C GLU A 36 7.30 9.96 20.15
N THR A 37 7.64 10.74 19.13
CA THR A 37 8.14 12.11 19.30
C THR A 37 7.08 13.01 19.93
N PHE A 38 5.84 12.87 19.53
CA PHE A 38 4.72 13.66 20.07
C PHE A 38 4.55 13.42 21.57
N VAL A 39 4.61 12.16 21.98
CA VAL A 39 4.52 11.80 23.40
C VAL A 39 5.70 12.40 24.17
N ASP A 40 6.91 12.34 23.62
CA ASP A 40 8.12 12.82 24.28
C ASP A 40 8.20 14.36 24.37
N THR A 41 7.56 15.08 23.45
CA THR A 41 7.64 16.56 23.38
C THR A 41 6.53 17.28 24.11
N ASN A 42 5.79 16.61 24.99
CA ASN A 42 4.74 17.19 25.81
C ASN A 42 3.65 17.93 25.00
N TRP A 43 3.25 17.33 23.88
CA TRP A 43 2.07 17.79 23.13
C TRP A 43 2.26 19.18 22.50
N SER A 44 3.45 19.48 22.01
CA SER A 44 3.72 20.74 21.32
C SER A 44 2.87 20.87 20.04
N ASN A 45 2.60 22.12 19.60
CA ASN A 45 1.85 22.38 18.38
C ASN A 45 2.56 21.78 17.15
N ASP A 46 3.89 21.90 17.11
CA ASP A 46 4.69 21.32 16.00
C ASP A 46 4.55 19.80 15.97
N GLY A 47 4.49 19.16 17.14
CA GLY A 47 4.27 17.73 17.24
C GLY A 47 2.90 17.33 16.74
N VAL A 48 1.86 18.11 17.03
CA VAL A 48 0.50 17.87 16.53
C VAL A 48 0.46 17.93 15.00
N PHE A 49 1.08 18.95 14.41
CA PHE A 49 1.14 19.09 12.95
C PHE A 49 1.90 17.93 12.30
N ALA A 50 3.03 17.54 12.87
CA ALA A 50 3.83 16.43 12.36
C ALA A 50 3.05 15.14 12.43
N LEU A 51 2.38 14.86 13.55
CA LEU A 51 1.58 13.67 13.74
C LEU A 51 0.44 13.59 12.74
N ARG A 52 -0.27 14.71 12.55
CA ARG A 52 -1.39 14.77 11.60
C ARG A 52 -0.92 14.55 10.17
N ARG A 53 0.19 15.18 9.78
CA ARG A 53 0.75 15.05 8.45
C ARG A 53 1.17 13.60 8.17
N GLU A 54 1.88 12.97 9.11
CA GLU A 54 2.35 11.61 8.94
C GLU A 54 1.19 10.60 8.99
N GLY A 55 0.19 10.87 9.81
CA GLY A 55 -1.01 10.04 9.86
C GLY A 55 -1.79 10.08 8.55
N LEU A 56 -1.91 11.26 7.94
CA LEU A 56 -2.57 11.41 6.65
C LEU A 56 -1.80 10.68 5.55
N ALA A 57 -0.47 10.81 5.53
CA ALA A 57 0.37 10.11 4.58
C ALA A 57 0.23 8.59 4.71
N TYR A 58 0.17 8.10 5.94
CA TYR A 58 -0.05 6.66 6.19
C TYR A 58 -1.41 6.22 5.68
N ALA A 59 -2.48 6.99 5.96
CA ALA A 59 -3.82 6.66 5.48
C ALA A 59 -3.89 6.62 3.95
N GLN A 60 -3.23 7.55 3.27
CA GLN A 60 -3.15 7.57 1.82
C GLN A 60 -2.40 6.34 1.29
N ALA A 61 -1.31 5.96 1.95
CA ALA A 61 -0.53 4.78 1.57
C ALA A 61 -1.34 3.49 1.75
N VAL A 62 -2.13 3.39 2.82
CA VAL A 62 -3.03 2.25 3.04
C VAL A 62 -4.05 2.15 1.91
N THR A 63 -4.67 3.26 1.54
CA THR A 63 -5.65 3.31 0.45
C THR A 63 -5.00 2.90 -0.87
N HIS A 64 -3.82 3.42 -1.15
CA HIS A 64 -3.10 3.10 -2.38
C HIS A 64 -2.72 1.61 -2.45
N TYR A 65 -2.23 1.07 -1.34
CA TYR A 65 -1.89 -0.35 -1.26
C TYR A 65 -3.13 -1.23 -1.45
N SER A 66 -4.23 -0.88 -0.80
CA SER A 66 -5.49 -1.60 -0.94
C SER A 66 -5.97 -1.62 -2.39
N SER A 67 -5.85 -0.49 -3.09
CA SER A 67 -6.21 -0.41 -4.52
C SER A 67 -5.33 -1.32 -5.37
N ALA A 68 -4.01 -1.37 -5.09
CA ALA A 68 -3.08 -2.22 -5.81
C ALA A 68 -3.40 -3.71 -5.57
N VAL A 69 -3.73 -4.07 -4.33
CA VAL A 69 -4.14 -5.43 -3.98
C VAL A 69 -5.42 -5.81 -4.74
N MET A 70 -6.41 -4.93 -4.74
CA MET A 70 -7.67 -5.20 -5.45
C MET A 70 -7.46 -5.37 -6.94
N ALA A 71 -6.60 -4.55 -7.55
CA ALA A 71 -6.29 -4.68 -8.97
C ALA A 71 -5.65 -6.03 -9.27
N TRP A 72 -4.74 -6.48 -8.42
CA TRP A 72 -4.11 -7.79 -8.55
C TRP A 72 -5.13 -8.92 -8.41
N LEU A 73 -6.01 -8.83 -7.40
CA LEU A 73 -7.03 -9.86 -7.16
C LEU A 73 -8.01 -9.95 -8.32
N VAL A 74 -8.42 -8.81 -8.90
CA VAL A 74 -9.29 -8.79 -10.08
C VAL A 74 -8.59 -9.48 -11.26
N PHE A 75 -7.31 -9.18 -11.47
CA PHE A 75 -6.52 -9.81 -12.53
C PHE A 75 -6.47 -11.33 -12.34
N VAL A 76 -6.15 -11.79 -11.12
CA VAL A 76 -6.07 -13.22 -10.81
C VAL A 76 -7.42 -13.89 -11.03
N ASP A 77 -8.50 -13.27 -10.55
CA ASP A 77 -9.85 -13.79 -10.70
C ASP A 77 -10.24 -13.95 -12.17
N ASN A 78 -9.91 -12.95 -12.99
CA ASN A 78 -10.16 -13.03 -14.43
C ASN A 78 -9.38 -14.17 -15.08
N GLN A 79 -8.13 -14.38 -14.68
CA GLN A 79 -7.34 -15.49 -15.22
C GLN A 79 -7.93 -16.85 -14.84
N LEU A 80 -8.36 -16.99 -13.59
CA LEU A 80 -8.99 -18.22 -13.12
C LEU A 80 -10.31 -18.47 -13.85
N HIS A 81 -11.07 -17.42 -14.10
CA HIS A 81 -12.34 -17.51 -14.81
C HIS A 81 -12.14 -17.99 -16.27
N ILE A 82 -11.10 -17.49 -16.92
CA ILE A 82 -10.73 -17.92 -18.27
C ILE A 82 -10.38 -19.41 -18.26
N LEU A 83 -9.64 -19.88 -17.26
CA LEU A 83 -9.28 -21.29 -17.13
C LEU A 83 -10.49 -22.17 -16.90
N ASP A 84 -11.43 -21.73 -16.06
CA ASP A 84 -12.64 -22.49 -15.74
C ASP A 84 -13.59 -22.63 -16.93
N ASN A 85 -13.55 -21.70 -17.87
CA ASN A 85 -14.44 -21.71 -19.03
C ASN A 85 -13.90 -22.53 -20.20
N ARG A 86 -12.88 -23.30 -19.98
CA ARG A 86 -12.34 -24.22 -20.97
C ARG A 86 -12.76 -25.65 -20.68
#